data_a2c40cf57176c026b1a7135df8e6094e
#
_entry.id   a2c40cf57176c026b1a7135df8e6094e
#
_cell.length_a   1.000
_cell.length_b   1.000
_cell.length_c   1.000
_cell.angle_alpha   90.00
_cell.angle_beta   90.00
_cell.angle_gamma   90.00
#
_symmetry.space_group_name_H-M   'P 1'
#
loop_
_entity.id
_entity.type
_entity.pdbx_description
1 polymer ?
#
loop_
_entity_poly.entity_id
_entity_poly.type
_entity_poly.pdbx_seq_one_letter_code
_entity_poly.pdbx_strand_id
1 'polypeptide(L)'
;MKRSVIAAAIAATVVSGSIMGPTFGQTAIQAGLWEVTDKTTLEGMQPMPSTSKKVCIKGGEATLERLLYPTPDDFAKHGCTFNPGPKQPGIFKATTVCPPTDQTPGVTAEAEISYKPDSYEGLGQLTVKDKAGTTVKGSSVLSGKRVGDC
;
A
#
# COMPACT_ATOMS: atom_id res chain seq x y z
N MET A 1 -30.30 45.15 -58.16
CA MET A 1 -30.37 43.78 -57.66
C MET A 1 -29.19 43.54 -56.75
N LYS A 2 -29.42 43.57 -55.46
CA LYS A 2 -28.38 43.34 -54.43
C LYS A 2 -28.60 41.95 -53.81
N ARG A 3 -27.69 41.03 -54.04
CA ARG A 3 -27.71 39.72 -53.39
C ARG A 3 -26.91 39.80 -52.08
N SER A 4 -27.58 39.68 -50.96
CA SER A 4 -26.98 39.55 -49.68
C SER A 4 -26.59 38.09 -49.44
N VAL A 5 -25.30 37.84 -49.18
CA VAL A 5 -24.76 36.53 -48.78
C VAL A 5 -24.73 36.53 -47.28
N ILE A 6 -25.54 35.69 -46.66
CA ILE A 6 -25.52 35.42 -45.23
C ILE A 6 -24.48 34.36 -44.96
N ALA A 7 -23.39 34.74 -44.31
CA ALA A 7 -22.39 33.82 -43.79
C ALA A 7 -22.87 33.25 -42.44
N ALA A 8 -23.19 31.97 -42.43
CA ALA A 8 -23.46 31.24 -41.18
C ALA A 8 -22.14 30.85 -40.51
N ALA A 9 -21.85 31.46 -39.37
CA ALA A 9 -20.75 31.07 -38.52
C ALA A 9 -21.15 29.83 -37.70
N ILE A 10 -20.54 28.71 -37.97
CA ILE A 10 -20.66 27.50 -37.13
C ILE A 10 -19.67 27.63 -36.01
N ALA A 11 -20.19 27.92 -34.80
CA ALA A 11 -19.40 27.86 -33.57
C ALA A 11 -19.21 26.38 -33.17
N ALA A 12 -18.04 25.86 -33.40
CA ALA A 12 -17.63 24.55 -32.85
C ALA A 12 -17.30 24.71 -31.36
N THR A 13 -18.21 24.30 -30.51
CA THR A 13 -17.97 24.13 -29.07
C THR A 13 -17.09 22.91 -28.86
N VAL A 14 -15.79 23.15 -28.61
CA VAL A 14 -14.87 22.13 -28.15
C VAL A 14 -15.21 21.83 -26.69
N VAL A 15 -15.92 20.76 -26.44
CA VAL A 15 -16.11 20.20 -25.09
C VAL A 15 -14.76 19.57 -24.71
N SER A 16 -13.95 20.33 -23.97
CA SER A 16 -12.75 19.82 -23.31
C SER A 16 -13.20 18.89 -22.19
N GLY A 17 -13.44 17.63 -22.52
CA GLY A 17 -13.59 16.57 -21.56
C GLY A 17 -12.24 16.37 -20.86
N SER A 18 -12.10 16.92 -19.65
CA SER A 18 -11.02 16.58 -18.73
C SER A 18 -11.18 15.11 -18.39
N ILE A 19 -10.48 14.25 -19.11
CA ILE A 19 -10.26 12.87 -18.69
C ILE A 19 -9.34 13.00 -17.46
N MET A 20 -9.93 13.07 -16.26
CA MET A 20 -9.21 12.80 -15.02
C MET A 20 -8.82 11.32 -15.11
N GLY A 21 -7.66 11.07 -15.72
CA GLY A 21 -6.98 9.80 -15.60
C GLY A 21 -6.70 9.53 -14.12
N PRO A 22 -6.69 8.28 -13.69
CA PRO A 22 -6.35 7.95 -12.32
C PRO A 22 -5.02 8.63 -12.00
N THR A 23 -5.01 9.43 -10.94
CA THR A 23 -3.80 10.02 -10.41
C THR A 23 -2.87 8.87 -10.02
N PHE A 24 -1.89 8.59 -10.88
CA PHE A 24 -0.85 7.58 -10.65
C PHE A 24 0.03 8.02 -9.48
N GLY A 25 -0.43 7.76 -8.26
CA GLY A 25 0.24 8.14 -7.04
C GLY A 25 0.06 7.18 -5.88
N GLN A 26 -0.98 6.38 -5.93
CA GLN A 26 -1.34 5.42 -4.89
C GLN A 26 -1.49 4.03 -5.50
N THR A 27 -1.11 3.00 -4.76
CA THR A 27 -1.30 1.59 -5.11
C THR A 27 -2.78 1.23 -4.95
N ALA A 28 -3.61 1.65 -5.91
CA ALA A 28 -5.06 1.48 -5.86
C ALA A 28 -5.45 -0.01 -5.86
N ILE A 29 -6.29 -0.37 -4.89
CA ILE A 29 -6.93 -1.68 -4.78
C ILE A 29 -8.45 -1.49 -4.73
N GLN A 30 -9.22 -2.55 -4.86
CA GLN A 30 -10.67 -2.48 -4.71
C GLN A 30 -11.06 -2.30 -3.24
N ALA A 31 -12.01 -1.39 -2.98
CA ALA A 31 -12.67 -1.28 -1.69
C ALA A 31 -13.45 -2.55 -1.35
N GLY A 32 -13.63 -2.83 -0.08
CA GLY A 32 -14.40 -3.97 0.42
C GLY A 32 -13.73 -4.69 1.58
N LEU A 33 -14.23 -5.87 1.86
CA LEU A 33 -13.73 -6.74 2.91
C LEU A 33 -12.56 -7.58 2.38
N TRP A 34 -11.42 -7.47 3.04
CA TRP A 34 -10.20 -8.19 2.72
C TRP A 34 -9.86 -9.21 3.80
N GLU A 35 -9.47 -10.39 3.39
CA GLU A 35 -8.82 -11.37 4.25
C GLU A 35 -7.31 -11.25 4.06
N VAL A 36 -6.60 -10.91 5.14
CA VAL A 36 -5.18 -10.62 5.16
C VAL A 36 -4.48 -11.67 6.00
N THR A 37 -3.42 -12.26 5.46
CA THR A 37 -2.63 -13.29 6.14
C THR A 37 -1.17 -12.86 6.21
N ASP A 38 -0.57 -13.05 7.38
CA ASP A 38 0.85 -12.82 7.65
C ASP A 38 1.43 -14.05 8.34
N LYS A 39 2.60 -14.47 7.87
CA LYS A 39 3.40 -15.52 8.49
C LYS A 39 4.85 -15.03 8.62
N THR A 40 5.27 -14.79 9.84
CA THR A 40 6.62 -14.31 10.15
C THR A 40 7.48 -15.43 10.74
N THR A 41 8.72 -15.49 10.32
CA THR A 41 9.75 -16.41 10.83
C THR A 41 10.99 -15.62 11.21
N LEU A 42 11.52 -15.84 12.39
CA LEU A 42 12.77 -15.24 12.88
C LEU A 42 13.85 -16.32 13.00
N GLU A 43 15.07 -15.99 12.64
CA GLU A 43 16.22 -16.93 12.74
C GLU A 43 16.46 -17.32 14.20
N GLY A 44 16.63 -18.61 14.44
CA GLY A 44 16.86 -19.16 15.79
C GLY A 44 15.62 -19.25 16.68
N MET A 45 14.43 -18.88 16.16
CA MET A 45 13.16 -19.01 16.88
C MET A 45 12.24 -20.03 16.22
N GLN A 46 11.31 -20.58 16.99
CA GLN A 46 10.27 -21.42 16.40
C GLN A 46 9.38 -20.58 15.48
N PRO A 47 8.92 -21.13 14.34
CA PRO A 47 8.01 -20.43 13.44
C PRO A 47 6.77 -19.94 14.19
N MET A 48 6.46 -18.66 14.03
CA MET A 48 5.24 -18.09 14.59
C MET A 48 4.01 -18.61 13.83
N PRO A 49 2.88 -18.84 14.49
CA PRO A 49 1.65 -19.19 13.81
C PRO A 49 1.28 -18.14 12.77
N SER A 50 0.77 -18.58 11.63
CA SER A 50 0.19 -17.66 10.65
C SER A 50 -1.00 -16.93 11.27
N THR A 51 -1.05 -15.62 11.11
CA THR A 51 -2.20 -14.80 11.53
C THR A 51 -3.07 -14.47 10.33
N SER A 52 -4.37 -14.58 10.48
CA SER A 52 -5.35 -14.14 9.48
C SER A 52 -6.35 -13.21 10.12
N LYS A 53 -6.65 -12.10 9.44
CA LYS A 53 -7.65 -11.13 9.90
C LYS A 53 -8.47 -10.60 8.74
N LYS A 54 -9.68 -10.15 9.02
CA LYS A 54 -10.52 -9.44 8.05
C LYS A 54 -10.43 -7.94 8.28
N VAL A 55 -10.22 -7.21 7.20
CA VAL A 55 -10.07 -5.75 7.19
C VAL A 55 -11.05 -5.15 6.19
N CYS A 56 -11.86 -4.19 6.62
CA CYS A 56 -12.74 -3.44 5.74
C CYS A 56 -12.03 -2.18 5.25
N ILE A 57 -11.87 -2.02 3.93
CA ILE A 57 -11.30 -0.83 3.29
C ILE A 57 -12.39 -0.09 2.53
N LYS A 58 -12.62 1.16 2.90
CA LYS A 58 -13.62 2.01 2.28
C LYS A 58 -13.10 2.64 0.98
N GLY A 59 -14.02 3.00 0.07
CA GLY A 59 -13.69 3.44 -1.29
C GLY A 59 -12.70 4.59 -1.40
N GLY A 60 -12.78 5.59 -0.53
CA GLY A 60 -11.84 6.73 -0.52
C GLY A 60 -10.45 6.43 0.03
N GLU A 61 -10.26 5.25 0.63
CA GLU A 61 -9.02 4.83 1.30
C GLU A 61 -8.45 3.54 0.70
N ALA A 62 -8.96 3.12 -0.46
CA ALA A 62 -8.63 1.82 -1.06
C ALA A 62 -7.25 1.80 -1.71
N THR A 63 -6.22 1.79 -0.86
CA THR A 63 -4.82 1.65 -1.25
C THR A 63 -4.17 0.48 -0.52
N LEU A 64 -3.13 -0.11 -1.15
CA LEU A 64 -2.38 -1.20 -0.56
C LEU A 64 -1.67 -0.74 0.73
N GLU A 65 -1.15 0.49 0.74
CA GLU A 65 -0.53 1.10 1.92
C GLU A 65 -1.51 1.11 3.10
N ARG A 66 -2.75 1.51 2.86
CA ARG A 66 -3.77 1.55 3.92
C ARG A 66 -4.14 0.16 4.42
N LEU A 67 -4.14 -0.83 3.54
CA LEU A 67 -4.41 -2.23 3.90
C LEU A 67 -3.29 -2.84 4.74
N LEU A 68 -2.04 -2.56 4.39
CA LEU A 68 -0.86 -3.08 5.09
C LEU A 68 -0.53 -2.29 6.37
N TYR A 69 -0.73 -0.98 6.33
CA TYR A 69 -0.41 -0.04 7.41
C TYR A 69 -1.65 0.77 7.79
N PRO A 70 -2.59 0.16 8.53
CA PRO A 70 -3.92 0.75 8.79
C PRO A 70 -3.87 2.04 9.62
N THR A 71 -2.79 2.27 10.34
CA THR A 71 -2.65 3.42 11.25
C THR A 71 -1.30 4.12 11.05
N PRO A 72 -1.15 4.95 9.99
CA PRO A 72 0.09 5.70 9.75
C PRO A 72 0.50 6.57 10.95
N ASP A 73 -0.47 7.13 11.64
CA ASP A 73 -0.23 7.97 12.82
C ASP A 73 0.38 7.18 13.98
N ASP A 74 0.05 5.90 14.12
CA ASP A 74 0.64 5.06 15.16
C ASP A 74 2.12 4.77 14.87
N PHE A 75 2.50 4.61 13.61
CA PHE A 75 3.90 4.51 13.23
C PHE A 75 4.68 5.77 13.62
N ALA A 76 4.14 6.94 13.34
CA ALA A 76 4.77 8.21 13.69
C ALA A 76 4.92 8.39 15.21
N LYS A 77 3.91 8.00 15.99
CA LYS A 77 3.96 8.03 17.47
C LYS A 77 5.08 7.17 18.06
N HIS A 78 5.41 6.05 17.41
CA HIS A 78 6.50 5.17 17.80
C HIS A 78 7.84 5.57 17.19
N GLY A 79 7.91 6.72 16.49
CA GLY A 79 9.12 7.21 15.83
C GLY A 79 9.50 6.39 14.59
N CYS A 80 8.61 5.56 14.08
CA CYS A 80 8.85 4.79 12.87
C CYS A 80 8.79 5.69 11.63
N THR A 81 9.63 5.38 10.64
CA THR A 81 9.60 6.01 9.31
C THR A 81 9.17 4.98 8.28
N PHE A 82 8.37 5.43 7.33
CA PHE A 82 7.93 4.64 6.20
C PHE A 82 8.45 5.27 4.91
N ASN A 83 9.23 4.51 4.16
CA ASN A 83 9.84 4.95 2.92
C ASN A 83 9.34 4.08 1.77
N PRO A 84 8.40 4.57 0.95
CA PRO A 84 7.98 3.86 -0.24
C PRO A 84 9.12 3.80 -1.27
N GLY A 85 9.27 2.66 -1.90
CA GLY A 85 10.22 2.47 -3.00
C GLY A 85 9.71 3.09 -4.32
N PRO A 86 10.48 2.91 -5.41
CA PRO A 86 10.09 3.36 -6.73
C PRO A 86 8.74 2.78 -7.13
N LYS A 87 7.88 3.62 -7.71
CA LYS A 87 6.57 3.18 -8.20
C LYS A 87 6.72 2.32 -9.44
N GLN A 88 6.18 1.11 -9.37
CA GLN A 88 6.13 0.17 -10.49
C GLN A 88 4.71 -0.39 -10.60
N PRO A 89 4.14 -0.52 -11.80
CA PRO A 89 2.82 -1.11 -11.96
C PRO A 89 2.76 -2.54 -11.41
N GLY A 90 1.80 -2.81 -10.53
CA GLY A 90 1.60 -4.13 -9.93
C GLY A 90 2.65 -4.57 -8.92
N ILE A 91 3.63 -3.73 -8.60
CA ILE A 91 4.67 -4.01 -7.60
C ILE A 91 4.74 -2.84 -6.61
N PHE A 92 4.64 -3.18 -5.35
CA PHE A 92 4.83 -2.26 -4.24
C PHE A 92 6.07 -2.64 -3.46
N LYS A 93 6.95 -1.65 -3.22
CA LYS A 93 8.14 -1.81 -2.37
C LYS A 93 8.10 -0.75 -1.29
N ALA A 94 8.50 -1.13 -0.09
CA ALA A 94 8.62 -0.19 1.01
C ALA A 94 9.67 -0.66 2.03
N THR A 95 10.28 0.31 2.70
CA THR A 95 11.13 0.09 3.86
C THR A 95 10.53 0.81 5.05
N THR A 96 10.34 0.09 6.14
CA THR A 96 9.90 0.64 7.43
C THR A 96 11.05 0.54 8.42
N VAL A 97 11.33 1.63 9.11
CA VAL A 97 12.36 1.68 10.15
C VAL A 97 11.73 2.20 11.44
N CYS A 98 11.75 1.36 12.48
CA CYS A 98 11.32 1.71 13.82
C CYS A 98 12.55 1.73 14.74
N PRO A 99 12.88 2.84 15.38
CA PRO A 99 14.01 2.90 16.32
C PRO A 99 13.72 2.06 17.58
N PRO A 100 14.75 1.58 18.27
CA PRO A 100 14.56 0.95 19.55
C PRO A 100 14.03 1.96 20.58
N THR A 101 13.14 1.49 21.43
CA THR A 101 12.64 2.25 22.61
C THR A 101 13.05 1.53 23.88
N ASP A 102 12.67 2.07 25.04
CA ASP A 102 12.92 1.40 26.31
C ASP A 102 12.15 0.07 26.45
N GLN A 103 11.08 -0.10 25.69
CA GLN A 103 10.19 -1.25 25.79
C GLN A 103 10.26 -2.17 24.57
N THR A 104 10.75 -1.68 23.43
CA THR A 104 10.74 -2.43 22.16
C THR A 104 12.10 -2.40 21.47
N PRO A 105 12.52 -3.51 20.84
CA PRO A 105 13.71 -3.51 19.99
C PRO A 105 13.51 -2.64 18.75
N GLY A 106 14.61 -2.22 18.13
CA GLY A 106 14.58 -1.58 16.82
C GLY A 106 14.23 -2.60 15.72
N VAL A 107 13.44 -2.18 14.74
CA VAL A 107 13.02 -3.03 13.63
C VAL A 107 13.24 -2.30 12.31
N THR A 108 13.88 -2.98 11.37
CA THR A 108 13.89 -2.59 9.96
C THR A 108 13.17 -3.66 9.16
N ALA A 109 12.17 -3.28 8.39
CA ALA A 109 11.41 -4.19 7.54
C ALA A 109 11.45 -3.70 6.09
N GLU A 110 11.78 -4.58 5.16
CA GLU A 110 11.72 -4.35 3.73
C GLU A 110 10.64 -5.25 3.15
N ALA A 111 9.74 -4.70 2.36
CA ALA A 111 8.66 -5.44 1.72
C ALA A 111 8.69 -5.28 0.21
N GLU A 112 8.48 -6.37 -0.50
CA GLU A 112 8.20 -6.40 -1.92
C GLU A 112 6.92 -7.20 -2.16
N ILE A 113 5.92 -6.53 -2.73
CA ILE A 113 4.56 -7.05 -2.85
C ILE A 113 4.10 -6.91 -4.29
N SER A 114 3.71 -8.02 -4.89
CA SER A 114 2.97 -8.05 -6.16
C SER A 114 1.48 -7.92 -5.86
N TYR A 115 0.79 -7.01 -6.54
CA TYR A 115 -0.61 -6.76 -6.26
C TYR A 115 -1.45 -6.61 -7.54
N LYS A 116 -2.71 -6.96 -7.39
CA LYS A 116 -3.81 -6.76 -8.34
C LYS A 116 -4.92 -5.98 -7.63
N PRO A 117 -5.94 -5.51 -8.33
CA PRO A 117 -7.03 -4.79 -7.69
C PRO A 117 -7.73 -5.53 -6.54
N ASP A 118 -7.75 -6.87 -6.56
CA ASP A 118 -8.48 -7.74 -5.65
C ASP A 118 -7.61 -8.70 -4.82
N SER A 119 -6.28 -8.65 -4.99
CA SER A 119 -5.36 -9.58 -4.31
C SER A 119 -3.94 -9.04 -4.25
N TYR A 120 -3.16 -9.52 -3.30
CA TYR A 120 -1.73 -9.29 -3.23
C TYR A 120 -1.00 -10.48 -2.62
N GLU A 121 0.27 -10.62 -2.99
CA GLU A 121 1.22 -11.55 -2.39
C GLU A 121 2.58 -10.87 -2.27
N GLY A 122 3.29 -11.11 -1.19
CA GLY A 122 4.58 -10.48 -0.98
C GLY A 122 5.47 -11.16 0.02
N LEU A 123 6.72 -10.74 -0.02
CA LEU A 123 7.77 -11.14 0.90
C LEU A 123 8.27 -9.93 1.66
N GLY A 124 8.47 -10.10 2.96
CA GLY A 124 9.14 -9.16 3.83
C GLY A 124 10.45 -9.72 4.34
N GLN A 125 11.45 -8.86 4.46
CA GLN A 125 12.69 -9.14 5.20
C GLN A 125 12.68 -8.28 6.46
N LEU A 126 13.02 -8.90 7.59
CA LEU A 126 13.01 -8.26 8.90
C LEU A 126 14.41 -8.29 9.50
N THR A 127 14.80 -7.20 10.10
CA THR A 127 15.99 -7.10 10.93
C THR A 127 15.58 -6.49 12.26
N VAL A 128 15.70 -7.26 13.33
CA VAL A 128 15.38 -6.84 14.69
C VAL A 128 16.68 -6.64 15.45
N LYS A 129 16.86 -5.48 16.04
CA LYS A 129 18.06 -5.15 16.82
C LYS A 129 17.66 -4.86 18.27
N ASP A 130 18.15 -5.67 19.19
CA ASP A 130 17.92 -5.47 20.61
C ASP A 130 18.77 -4.32 21.19
N LYS A 131 18.56 -3.99 22.46
CA LYS A 131 19.31 -2.94 23.16
C LYS A 131 20.78 -3.26 23.33
N ALA A 132 21.13 -4.55 23.40
CA ALA A 132 22.51 -5.01 23.52
C ALA A 132 23.26 -4.97 22.16
N GLY A 133 22.54 -4.66 21.08
CA GLY A 133 23.08 -4.61 19.73
C GLY A 133 23.03 -5.95 18.99
N THR A 134 22.44 -6.98 19.59
CA THR A 134 22.23 -8.28 18.93
C THR A 134 21.23 -8.13 17.81
N THR A 135 21.55 -8.67 16.66
CA THR A 135 20.71 -8.59 15.46
C THR A 135 20.14 -9.97 15.16
N VAL A 136 18.83 -10.05 15.01
CA VAL A 136 18.08 -11.22 14.54
C VAL A 136 17.45 -10.88 13.21
N LYS A 137 17.64 -11.75 12.22
CA LYS A 137 17.02 -11.62 10.91
C LYS A 137 15.76 -12.47 10.84
N GLY A 138 14.86 -12.10 9.97
CA GLY A 138 13.64 -12.85 9.74
C GLY A 138 13.04 -12.56 8.38
N SER A 139 12.00 -13.29 8.07
CA SER A 139 11.21 -13.09 6.86
C SER A 139 9.74 -13.19 7.16
N SER A 140 8.92 -12.49 6.38
CA SER A 140 7.47 -12.63 6.42
C SER A 140 6.92 -12.96 5.03
N VAL A 141 5.86 -13.73 5.01
CA VAL A 141 5.05 -13.99 3.82
C VAL A 141 3.72 -13.30 4.04
N LEU A 142 3.40 -12.38 3.15
CA LEU A 142 2.22 -11.54 3.21
C LEU A 142 1.28 -11.92 2.07
N SER A 143 0.01 -12.07 2.34
CA SER A 143 -0.99 -12.25 1.30
C SER A 143 -2.33 -11.63 1.71
N GLY A 144 -3.11 -11.24 0.71
CA GLY A 144 -4.45 -10.75 0.94
C GLY A 144 -5.33 -10.91 -0.27
N LYS A 145 -6.61 -11.12 0.00
CA LYS A 145 -7.62 -11.29 -1.03
C LYS A 145 -8.91 -10.57 -0.61
N ARG A 146 -9.50 -9.86 -1.56
CA ARG A 146 -10.83 -9.31 -1.38
C ARG A 146 -11.85 -10.45 -1.36
N VAL A 147 -12.68 -10.50 -0.32
CA VAL A 147 -13.64 -11.57 -0.10
C VAL A 147 -15.10 -11.11 -0.18
N GLY A 148 -15.34 -9.82 -0.35
CA GLY A 148 -16.68 -9.26 -0.47
C GLY A 148 -16.73 -7.77 -0.23
N ASP A 149 -17.93 -7.29 -0.03
CA ASP A 149 -18.18 -5.91 0.40
C ASP A 149 -18.18 -5.84 1.93
N CYS A 150 -17.92 -4.65 2.47
CA CYS A 150 -18.09 -4.48 3.90
C CYS A 150 -19.60 -4.34 4.25
#